data_6adafa9635089eebfd857aed4eca3902
#
_entry.id   6adafa9635089eebfd857aed4eca3902
#
_cell.length_a   1.000
_cell.length_b   1.000
_cell.length_c   1.000
_cell.angle_alpha   90.00
_cell.angle_beta   90.00
_cell.angle_gamma   90.00
#
_symmetry.space_group_name_H-M   'P 1'
#
loop_
_entity.id
_entity.type
_entity.pdbx_description
1 polymer ?
#
loop_
_entity_poly.entity_id
_entity_poly.type
_entity_poly.pdbx_seq_one_letter_code
_entity_poly.pdbx_strand_id
1 'polypeptide(L)' 'MAKLCSFGKEIKKRLVDIDKNQEWLIAQVKADTGLYFDCSYLYKIMRAQIATPSIVSSICKILDIDLPKA' A
#
# COMPACT_ATOMS: atom_id res chain seq x y z
N MET A 1 -5.15 -14.20 13.79
CA MET A 1 -5.45 -13.26 12.71
C MET A 1 -4.35 -12.19 12.66
N ALA A 2 -3.84 -11.91 11.47
CA ALA A 2 -2.77 -10.92 11.32
C ALA A 2 -3.34 -9.51 11.52
N LYS A 3 -2.64 -8.72 12.33
CA LYS A 3 -3.01 -7.32 12.55
C LYS A 3 -2.38 -6.45 11.47
N LEU A 4 -2.99 -5.31 11.20
CA LEU A 4 -2.38 -4.32 10.34
C LEU A 4 -1.10 -3.80 11.00
N CYS A 5 -0.02 -3.69 10.22
CA CYS A 5 1.19 -3.02 10.70
C CYS A 5 0.98 -1.51 10.64
N SER A 6 1.93 -0.75 11.18
CA SER A 6 1.84 0.71 11.17
C SER A 6 1.65 1.25 9.75
N PHE A 7 2.39 0.69 8.79
CA PHE A 7 2.27 1.09 7.39
C PHE A 7 0.88 0.78 6.84
N GLY A 8 0.33 -0.38 7.18
CA GLY A 8 -1.03 -0.75 6.76
C GLY A 8 -2.08 0.22 7.29
N LYS A 9 -1.94 0.63 8.53
CA LYS A 9 -2.83 1.63 9.14
C LYS A 9 -2.73 2.97 8.42
N GLU A 10 -1.54 3.39 8.07
CA GLU A 10 -1.32 4.63 7.33
C GLU A 10 -1.97 4.57 5.94
N ILE A 11 -1.86 3.43 5.27
CA ILE A 11 -2.49 3.23 3.97
C ILE A 11 -4.01 3.42 4.09
N LYS A 12 -4.64 2.76 5.07
CA LYS A 12 -6.08 2.88 5.25
C LYS A 12 -6.48 4.30 5.57
N LYS A 13 -5.74 4.95 6.46
CA LYS A 13 -6.03 6.32 6.86
C LYS A 13 -5.96 7.28 5.68
N ARG A 14 -4.91 7.17 4.86
CA ARG A 14 -4.76 8.05 3.71
C ARG A 14 -5.82 7.81 2.66
N LEU A 15 -6.23 6.56 2.45
CA LEU A 15 -7.29 6.27 1.49
C LEU A 15 -8.60 6.93 1.93
N VAL A 16 -8.91 6.91 3.21
CA VAL A 16 -10.08 7.59 3.76
C VAL A 16 -9.94 9.11 3.57
N ASP A 17 -8.76 9.66 3.87
CA ASP A 17 -8.51 11.09 3.76
C ASP A 17 -8.72 11.62 2.34
N ILE A 18 -8.35 10.83 1.34
CA ILE A 18 -8.49 11.24 -0.07
C ILE A 18 -9.74 10.68 -0.73
N ASP A 19 -10.58 10.02 0.05
CA ASP A 19 -11.87 9.47 -0.40
C ASP A 19 -11.71 8.48 -1.56
N LYS A 20 -10.72 7.59 -1.41
CA LYS A 20 -10.45 6.54 -2.39
C LYS A 20 -10.48 5.18 -1.71
N ASN A 21 -10.59 4.11 -2.51
CA ASN A 21 -10.62 2.75 -1.98
C ASN A 21 -9.35 1.98 -2.38
N GLN A 22 -9.26 0.73 -1.91
CA GLN A 22 -8.09 -0.11 -2.18
C GLN A 22 -7.97 -0.45 -3.66
N GLU A 23 -9.07 -0.63 -4.36
CA GLU A 23 -9.05 -0.91 -5.80
C GLU A 23 -8.41 0.23 -6.57
N TRP A 24 -8.72 1.47 -6.20
CA TRP A 24 -8.09 2.64 -6.80
C TRP A 24 -6.58 2.60 -6.59
N LEU A 25 -6.14 2.31 -5.35
CA LEU A 25 -4.72 2.23 -5.03
C LEU A 25 -4.02 1.15 -5.84
N ILE A 26 -4.64 -0.02 -5.95
CA ILE A 26 -4.09 -1.13 -6.73
C ILE A 26 -3.87 -0.71 -8.17
N ALA A 27 -4.86 -0.04 -8.78
CA ALA A 27 -4.74 0.43 -10.14
C ALA A 27 -3.60 1.45 -10.30
N GLN A 28 -3.45 2.35 -9.34
CA GLN A 28 -2.40 3.35 -9.37
C GLN A 28 -1.00 2.73 -9.27
N VAL A 29 -0.84 1.75 -8.38
CA VAL A 29 0.44 1.07 -8.19
C VAL A 29 0.80 0.29 -9.46
N LYS A 30 -0.14 -0.40 -10.05
CA LYS A 30 0.10 -1.14 -11.29
C LYS A 30 0.54 -0.20 -12.41
N ALA A 31 -0.13 0.94 -12.53
CA ALA A 31 0.22 1.93 -13.56
C ALA A 31 1.59 2.54 -13.30
N ASP A 32 1.94 2.75 -12.04
CA ASP A 32 3.21 3.39 -11.68
C ASP A 32 4.41 2.45 -11.83
N THR A 33 4.25 1.19 -11.40
CA THR A 33 5.36 0.24 -11.37
C THR A 33 5.42 -0.67 -12.59
N GLY A 34 4.30 -0.89 -13.25
CA GLY A 34 4.20 -1.89 -14.32
C GLY A 34 4.28 -3.32 -13.80
N LEU A 35 4.25 -3.52 -12.50
CA LEU A 35 4.36 -4.84 -11.88
C LEU A 35 2.98 -5.40 -11.55
N TYR A 36 2.91 -6.74 -11.42
CA TYR A 36 1.69 -7.38 -10.96
C TYR A 36 1.37 -6.95 -9.53
N PHE A 37 0.13 -6.57 -9.29
CA PHE A 37 -0.30 -6.15 -7.97
C PHE A 37 -1.81 -6.35 -7.86
N ASP A 38 -2.27 -7.01 -6.81
CA ASP A 38 -3.69 -7.25 -6.60
C ASP A 38 -4.05 -7.07 -5.12
N CYS A 39 -5.31 -7.33 -4.77
CA CYS A 39 -5.77 -7.13 -3.39
C CYS A 39 -5.08 -8.07 -2.41
N SER A 40 -4.77 -9.30 -2.83
CA SER A 40 -4.04 -10.23 -1.97
C SER A 40 -2.64 -9.71 -1.66
N TYR A 41 -1.99 -9.16 -2.66
CA TYR A 41 -0.66 -8.57 -2.50
C TYR A 41 -0.71 -7.39 -1.53
N LEU A 42 -1.67 -6.49 -1.74
CA LEU A 42 -1.86 -5.34 -0.87
C LEU A 42 -2.15 -5.78 0.58
N TYR A 43 -3.00 -6.79 0.73
CA TYR A 43 -3.31 -7.36 2.04
C TYR A 43 -2.04 -7.79 2.77
N LYS A 44 -1.15 -8.49 2.08
CA LYS A 44 0.10 -8.97 2.68
C LYS A 44 1.03 -7.82 3.05
N ILE A 45 1.10 -6.80 2.21
CA ILE A 45 1.92 -5.62 2.50
C ILE A 45 1.39 -4.89 3.74
N MET A 46 0.08 -4.73 3.83
CA MET A 46 -0.54 -4.01 4.95
C MET A 46 -0.36 -4.73 6.27
N ARG A 47 -0.03 -6.03 6.24
CA ARG A 47 0.21 -6.83 7.45
C ARG A 47 1.68 -7.20 7.63
N ALA A 48 2.55 -6.56 6.87
CA ALA A 48 4.00 -6.76 6.93
C ALA A 48 4.42 -8.19 6.62
N GLN A 49 3.63 -8.93 5.84
CA GLN A 49 3.99 -10.29 5.43
C GLN A 49 4.96 -10.28 4.24
N ILE A 50 4.87 -9.26 3.40
CA ILE A 50 5.83 -9.01 2.33
C ILE A 50 6.08 -7.51 2.25
N ALA A 51 7.26 -7.14 1.76
CA ALA A 51 7.64 -5.74 1.64
C ALA A 51 8.53 -5.56 0.41
N THR A 52 7.89 -5.62 -0.77
CA THR A 52 8.60 -5.40 -2.03
C THR A 52 8.94 -3.91 -2.14
N PRO A 53 10.23 -3.53 -2.17
CA PRO A 53 10.62 -2.11 -2.11
C PRO A 53 9.96 -1.25 -3.19
N SER A 54 9.90 -1.76 -4.43
CA SER A 54 9.28 -0.99 -5.53
C SER A 54 7.81 -0.70 -5.27
N ILE A 55 7.08 -1.68 -4.76
CA ILE A 55 5.65 -1.54 -4.47
C ILE A 55 5.45 -0.62 -3.28
N VAL A 56 6.22 -0.81 -2.20
CA VAL A 56 6.12 0.03 -1.01
C VAL A 56 6.43 1.49 -1.35
N SER A 57 7.48 1.71 -2.13
CA SER A 57 7.86 3.05 -2.57
C SER A 57 6.76 3.71 -3.40
N SER A 58 6.15 2.95 -4.30
CA SER A 58 5.04 3.43 -5.13
C SER A 58 3.83 3.83 -4.27
N ILE A 59 3.47 2.98 -3.30
CA ILE A 59 2.36 3.28 -2.39
C ILE A 59 2.63 4.57 -1.62
N CYS A 60 3.83 4.72 -1.09
CA CYS A 60 4.21 5.92 -0.34
C CYS A 60 4.12 7.17 -1.21
N LYS A 61 4.57 7.08 -2.45
CA LYS A 61 4.54 8.20 -3.38
C LYS A 61 3.10 8.59 -3.73
N ILE A 62 2.26 7.60 -4.01
CA ILE A 62 0.86 7.83 -4.41
C ILE A 62 0.05 8.42 -3.25
N LEU A 63 0.26 7.91 -2.04
CA LEU A 63 -0.51 8.33 -0.87
C LEU A 63 0.18 9.42 -0.05
N ASP A 64 1.37 9.84 -0.46
CA ASP A 64 2.15 10.85 0.27
C ASP A 64 2.39 10.44 1.72
N ILE A 65 2.89 9.22 1.90
CA ILE A 65 3.21 8.64 3.20
C ILE A 65 4.72 8.46 3.29
N ASP A 66 5.28 8.64 4.48
CA ASP A 66 6.70 8.35 4.71
C ASP A 66 6.96 6.85 4.60
N LEU A 67 8.14 6.48 4.07
CA LEU A 67 8.55 5.09 4.02
C LEU A 67 8.63 4.53 5.45
N PRO A 68 8.18 3.27 5.63
CA PRO A 68 8.29 2.66 6.95
C PRO A 68 9.77 2.47 7.30
N LYS A 69 10.10 2.78 8.53
CA LYS A 69 11.48 2.58 9.01
C LYS A 69 11.69 1.11 9.36
N ALA A 70 12.87 0.64 9.04
CA ALA A 70 13.23 -0.73 9.36
C ALA A 70 13.33 -0.92 10.87
#